data_9725cab1872c7e85bac62e5cf1272919
#
_entry.id   9725cab1872c7e85bac62e5cf1272919
#
_cell.length_a   1.000
_cell.length_b   1.000
_cell.length_c   1.000
_cell.angle_alpha   90.00
_cell.angle_beta   90.00
_cell.angle_gamma   90.00
#
_symmetry.space_group_name_H-M   'P 1'
#
loop_
_entity.id
_entity.type
_entity.pdbx_description
1 polymer ?
#
loop_
_entity_poly.entity_id
_entity_poly.type
_entity_poly.pdbx_seq_one_letter_code
_entity_poly.pdbx_strand_id
1 'polypeptide(L)'
;MPEQLTNVITLARHADAAPFRRLVEEHGSPLLVLDCDAMRRKYRELRAALPTVGLFYAIKSLPHPDALATLAAEGASFDVATSGELDLLRGIGVDAAATIHTHPIKRERDIRDALDFGCKIFVVDNIDELAKFEAFGAQARLLLRVSFRGKGVVSDLSRKFGCEPGAVPWLLTDAARIGVPVIGLSFHVGSQWPDPAAHVAAV
;
A
#
# COMPACT_ATOMS: atom_id res chain seq x y z
N MET A 1 8.59 -11.56 -27.30
CA MET A 1 7.68 -10.68 -26.51
C MET A 1 6.32 -11.33 -26.56
N PRO A 2 5.76 -11.89 -25.48
CA PRO A 2 4.37 -12.35 -25.53
C PRO A 2 3.47 -11.12 -25.61
N GLU A 3 2.59 -11.10 -26.61
CA GLU A 3 1.49 -10.13 -26.72
C GLU A 3 0.70 -10.17 -25.42
N GLN A 4 0.66 -9.03 -24.72
CA GLN A 4 -0.24 -8.86 -23.59
C GLN A 4 -1.67 -8.84 -24.15
N LEU A 5 -2.40 -9.93 -23.93
CA LEU A 5 -3.84 -10.02 -24.17
C LEU A 5 -4.55 -9.14 -23.13
N THR A 6 -4.59 -7.84 -23.36
CA THR A 6 -5.37 -6.87 -22.55
C THR A 6 -6.73 -6.66 -23.20
N ASN A 7 -7.60 -7.65 -23.09
CA ASN A 7 -9.02 -7.44 -23.38
C ASN A 7 -9.74 -7.10 -22.07
N VAL A 8 -9.91 -5.83 -21.78
CA VAL A 8 -10.77 -5.36 -20.68
C VAL A 8 -12.23 -5.50 -21.12
N ILE A 9 -12.94 -6.45 -20.52
CA ILE A 9 -14.37 -6.66 -20.77
C ILE A 9 -15.13 -6.17 -19.51
N THR A 10 -16.00 -5.18 -19.69
CA THR A 10 -16.89 -4.73 -18.61
C THR A 10 -18.02 -5.73 -18.42
N LEU A 11 -18.08 -6.36 -17.24
CA LEU A 11 -19.12 -7.33 -16.89
C LEU A 11 -20.27 -6.65 -16.10
N ALA A 12 -21.50 -6.97 -16.49
CA ALA A 12 -22.69 -6.58 -15.73
C ALA A 12 -22.78 -7.35 -14.41
N ARG A 13 -23.48 -6.78 -13.41
CA ARG A 13 -23.54 -7.24 -12.01
C ARG A 13 -23.72 -8.75 -11.82
N HIS A 14 -23.01 -9.30 -10.86
CA HIS A 14 -22.72 -10.69 -10.49
C HIS A 14 -23.88 -11.68 -10.22
N ALA A 15 -25.12 -11.41 -10.61
CA ALA A 15 -26.21 -12.36 -10.42
C ALA A 15 -26.31 -13.44 -11.53
N ASP A 16 -25.63 -13.23 -12.65
CA ASP A 16 -25.70 -14.14 -13.81
C ASP A 16 -24.31 -14.76 -14.10
N ALA A 17 -24.23 -16.09 -14.09
CA ALA A 17 -23.03 -16.83 -14.47
C ALA A 17 -22.77 -16.87 -15.99
N ALA A 18 -23.73 -16.44 -16.81
CA ALA A 18 -23.64 -16.51 -18.26
C ALA A 18 -22.47 -15.72 -18.86
N PRO A 19 -22.13 -14.47 -18.36
CA PRO A 19 -20.96 -13.75 -18.86
C PRO A 19 -19.64 -14.50 -18.61
N PHE A 20 -19.49 -15.14 -17.44
CA PHE A 20 -18.29 -15.90 -17.09
C PHE A 20 -18.16 -17.19 -17.94
N ARG A 21 -19.26 -17.86 -18.24
CA ARG A 21 -19.25 -19.02 -19.13
C ARG A 21 -18.74 -18.67 -20.53
N ARG A 22 -19.24 -17.58 -21.10
CA ARG A 22 -18.76 -17.08 -22.40
C ARG A 22 -17.27 -16.77 -22.39
N LEU A 23 -16.76 -16.12 -21.32
CA LEU A 23 -15.34 -15.84 -21.19
C LEU A 23 -14.51 -17.13 -21.12
N VAL A 24 -15.00 -18.16 -20.41
CA VAL A 24 -14.30 -19.44 -20.34
C VAL A 24 -14.36 -20.17 -21.69
N GLU A 25 -15.49 -20.09 -22.41
CA GLU A 25 -15.63 -20.67 -23.76
C GLU A 25 -14.69 -20.00 -24.77
N GLU A 26 -14.49 -18.67 -24.65
CA GLU A 26 -13.66 -17.86 -25.55
C GLU A 26 -12.16 -17.95 -25.21
N HIS A 27 -11.81 -17.92 -23.92
CA HIS A 27 -10.42 -17.79 -23.46
C HIS A 27 -9.86 -19.03 -22.76
N GLY A 28 -10.70 -20.02 -22.49
CA GLY A 28 -10.31 -21.22 -21.78
C GLY A 28 -10.27 -21.09 -20.25
N SER A 29 -9.76 -22.17 -19.61
CA SER A 29 -9.61 -22.26 -18.16
C SER A 29 -8.21 -22.78 -17.84
N PRO A 30 -7.52 -22.29 -16.77
CA PRO A 30 -7.98 -21.33 -15.76
C PRO A 30 -8.06 -19.88 -16.28
N LEU A 31 -9.03 -19.11 -15.79
CA LEU A 31 -9.27 -17.72 -16.18
C LEU A 31 -9.35 -16.82 -14.95
N LEU A 32 -8.56 -15.73 -14.91
CA LEU A 32 -8.69 -14.66 -13.95
C LEU A 32 -9.40 -13.47 -14.58
N VAL A 33 -10.51 -13.03 -13.98
CA VAL A 33 -11.29 -11.89 -14.44
C VAL A 33 -11.05 -10.70 -13.55
N LEU A 34 -10.60 -9.56 -14.14
CA LEU A 34 -10.48 -8.29 -13.45
C LEU A 34 -11.72 -7.42 -13.74
N ASP A 35 -12.57 -7.22 -12.71
CA ASP A 35 -13.73 -6.32 -12.78
C ASP A 35 -13.36 -4.92 -12.28
N CYS A 36 -12.94 -4.06 -13.21
CA CYS A 36 -12.57 -2.67 -12.92
C CYS A 36 -13.76 -1.84 -12.39
N ASP A 37 -15.00 -2.15 -12.78
CA ASP A 37 -16.17 -1.45 -12.28
C ASP A 37 -16.48 -1.83 -10.82
N ALA A 38 -16.27 -3.09 -10.45
CA ALA A 38 -16.34 -3.50 -9.04
C ALA A 38 -15.29 -2.78 -8.19
N MET A 39 -14.07 -2.62 -8.70
CA MET A 39 -13.00 -1.86 -8.02
C MET A 39 -13.40 -0.40 -7.81
N ARG A 40 -13.92 0.28 -8.85
CA ARG A 40 -14.42 1.66 -8.75
C ARG A 40 -15.52 1.80 -7.70
N ARG A 41 -16.52 0.90 -7.74
CA ARG A 41 -17.61 0.92 -6.76
C ARG A 41 -17.08 0.77 -5.34
N LYS A 42 -16.20 -0.20 -5.08
CA LYS A 42 -15.63 -0.45 -3.75
C LYS A 42 -14.76 0.69 -3.26
N TYR A 43 -13.97 1.30 -4.13
CA TYR A 43 -13.18 2.48 -3.77
C TYR A 43 -14.09 3.66 -3.38
N ARG A 44 -15.15 3.94 -4.18
CA ARG A 44 -16.10 5.03 -3.89
C ARG A 44 -16.89 4.79 -2.61
N GLU A 45 -17.33 3.54 -2.36
CA GLU A 45 -18.01 3.16 -1.11
C GLU A 45 -17.09 3.42 0.11
N LEU A 46 -15.83 2.97 0.04
CA LEU A 46 -14.87 3.17 1.13
C LEU A 46 -14.55 4.65 1.34
N ARG A 47 -14.33 5.40 0.28
CA ARG A 47 -14.08 6.85 0.35
C ARG A 47 -15.26 7.61 0.94
N ALA A 48 -16.50 7.23 0.61
CA ALA A 48 -17.70 7.83 1.17
C ALA A 48 -17.87 7.51 2.66
N ALA A 49 -17.49 6.29 3.08
CA ALA A 49 -17.54 5.88 4.49
C ALA A 49 -16.45 6.54 5.34
N LEU A 50 -15.30 6.92 4.74
CA LEU A 50 -14.12 7.48 5.41
C LEU A 50 -13.70 8.81 4.75
N PRO A 51 -14.53 9.86 4.81
CA PRO A 51 -14.32 11.09 4.02
C PRO A 51 -13.08 11.90 4.43
N THR A 52 -12.61 11.74 5.68
CA THR A 52 -11.46 12.45 6.23
C THR A 52 -10.17 11.62 6.22
N VAL A 53 -10.21 10.37 5.71
CA VAL A 53 -9.07 9.45 5.68
C VAL A 53 -8.49 9.38 4.28
N GLY A 54 -7.18 9.52 4.15
CA GLY A 54 -6.46 9.26 2.91
C GLY A 54 -6.40 7.76 2.63
N LEU A 55 -6.86 7.34 1.46
CA LEU A 55 -6.87 5.92 1.06
C LEU A 55 -5.69 5.63 0.15
N PHE A 56 -4.80 4.74 0.58
CA PHE A 56 -3.65 4.29 -0.17
C PHE A 56 -3.82 2.83 -0.58
N TYR A 57 -3.88 2.57 -1.88
CA TYR A 57 -3.99 1.21 -2.39
C TYR A 57 -2.65 0.51 -2.35
N ALA A 58 -2.57 -0.62 -1.64
CA ALA A 58 -1.35 -1.43 -1.58
C ALA A 58 -1.14 -2.19 -2.89
N ILE A 59 -0.19 -1.76 -3.71
CA ILE A 59 0.06 -2.28 -5.07
C ILE A 59 0.35 -3.78 -5.05
N LYS A 60 1.09 -4.26 -4.04
CA LYS A 60 1.41 -5.69 -3.85
C LYS A 60 0.20 -6.64 -3.88
N SER A 61 -1.01 -6.13 -3.59
CA SER A 61 -2.23 -6.95 -3.58
C SER A 61 -2.68 -7.36 -4.98
N LEU A 62 -2.54 -6.48 -5.97
CA LEU A 62 -2.76 -6.75 -7.39
C LEU A 62 -2.00 -5.72 -8.24
N PRO A 63 -0.74 -5.98 -8.62
CA PRO A 63 0.11 -5.06 -9.36
C PRO A 63 -0.19 -5.10 -10.88
N HIS A 64 -1.47 -4.91 -11.25
CA HIS A 64 -1.90 -4.93 -12.64
C HIS A 64 -2.13 -3.51 -13.15
N PRO A 65 -1.57 -3.13 -14.33
CA PRO A 65 -1.68 -1.77 -14.85
C PRO A 65 -3.12 -1.25 -14.94
N ASP A 66 -4.07 -2.06 -15.41
CA ASP A 66 -5.48 -1.66 -15.53
C ASP A 66 -6.14 -1.45 -14.15
N ALA A 67 -5.77 -2.24 -13.15
CA ALA A 67 -6.24 -2.05 -11.78
C ALA A 67 -5.73 -0.71 -11.21
N LEU A 68 -4.45 -0.45 -11.40
CA LEU A 68 -3.81 0.80 -10.92
C LEU A 68 -4.36 2.01 -11.66
N ALA A 69 -4.49 1.96 -13.00
CA ALA A 69 -5.07 3.02 -13.80
C ALA A 69 -6.54 3.30 -13.42
N THR A 70 -7.31 2.25 -13.16
CA THR A 70 -8.70 2.35 -12.70
C THR A 70 -8.79 3.11 -11.39
N LEU A 71 -7.96 2.77 -10.40
CA LEU A 71 -7.94 3.42 -9.10
C LEU A 71 -7.36 4.84 -9.17
N ALA A 72 -6.32 5.07 -10.00
CA ALA A 72 -5.76 6.40 -10.23
C ALA A 72 -6.81 7.36 -10.82
N ALA A 73 -7.64 6.90 -11.76
CA ALA A 73 -8.73 7.67 -12.34
C ALA A 73 -9.82 8.04 -11.31
N GLU A 74 -9.95 7.30 -10.21
CA GLU A 74 -10.82 7.61 -9.07
C GLU A 74 -10.15 8.53 -8.03
N GLY A 75 -8.89 8.91 -8.24
CA GLY A 75 -8.12 9.74 -7.31
C GLY A 75 -7.56 8.96 -6.11
N ALA A 76 -7.32 7.67 -6.26
CA ALA A 76 -6.66 6.88 -5.23
C ALA A 76 -5.18 7.26 -5.10
N SER A 77 -4.66 7.18 -3.88
CA SER A 77 -3.23 7.17 -3.59
C SER A 77 -2.70 5.74 -3.53
N PHE A 78 -1.37 5.57 -3.52
CA PHE A 78 -0.75 4.25 -3.62
C PHE A 78 0.29 4.00 -2.54
N ASP A 79 0.24 2.78 -1.98
CA ASP A 79 1.24 2.25 -1.07
C ASP A 79 2.18 1.33 -1.86
N VAL A 80 3.45 1.72 -1.92
CA VAL A 80 4.52 1.00 -2.62
C VAL A 80 5.43 0.29 -1.63
N ALA A 81 6.03 -0.80 -2.08
CA ALA A 81 6.98 -1.60 -1.31
C ALA A 81 8.27 -1.89 -2.08
N THR A 82 8.31 -1.67 -3.39
CA THR A 82 9.43 -2.03 -4.27
C THR A 82 9.64 -1.01 -5.40
N SER A 83 10.86 -0.95 -5.96
CA SER A 83 11.15 -0.13 -7.15
C SER A 83 10.32 -0.57 -8.37
N GLY A 84 10.02 -1.87 -8.51
CA GLY A 84 9.17 -2.36 -9.61
C GLY A 84 7.73 -1.84 -9.53
N GLU A 85 7.19 -1.63 -8.33
CA GLU A 85 5.87 -1.01 -8.16
C GLU A 85 5.90 0.49 -8.54
N LEU A 86 7.01 1.19 -8.26
CA LEU A 86 7.21 2.57 -8.72
C LEU A 86 7.23 2.65 -10.26
N ASP A 87 7.85 1.67 -10.93
CA ASP A 87 7.89 1.62 -12.39
C ASP A 87 6.48 1.43 -13.00
N LEU A 88 5.62 0.62 -12.36
CA LEU A 88 4.21 0.52 -12.75
C LEU A 88 3.49 1.87 -12.64
N LEU A 89 3.70 2.61 -11.54
CA LEU A 89 3.08 3.92 -11.35
C LEU A 89 3.60 4.97 -12.36
N ARG A 90 4.90 4.94 -12.69
CA ARG A 90 5.47 5.78 -13.76
C ARG A 90 4.79 5.49 -15.09
N GLY A 91 4.57 4.20 -15.42
CA GLY A 91 3.96 3.77 -16.65
C GLY A 91 2.53 4.27 -16.86
N ILE A 92 1.79 4.54 -15.78
CA ILE A 92 0.42 5.07 -15.83
C ILE A 92 0.31 6.55 -15.45
N GLY A 93 1.43 7.25 -15.21
CA GLY A 93 1.47 8.69 -14.96
C GLY A 93 0.88 9.14 -13.62
N VAL A 94 1.00 8.33 -12.56
CA VAL A 94 0.55 8.71 -11.21
C VAL A 94 1.43 9.82 -10.65
N ASP A 95 0.80 10.83 -10.01
CA ASP A 95 1.51 11.86 -9.27
C ASP A 95 2.25 11.24 -8.07
N ALA A 96 3.54 11.50 -8.00
CA ALA A 96 4.40 11.01 -6.93
C ALA A 96 3.93 11.46 -5.52
N ALA A 97 3.29 12.63 -5.41
CA ALA A 97 2.74 13.13 -4.15
C ALA A 97 1.60 12.24 -3.61
N ALA A 98 0.98 11.43 -4.48
CA ALA A 98 -0.05 10.46 -4.12
C ALA A 98 0.55 9.11 -3.70
N THR A 99 1.80 9.05 -3.22
CA THR A 99 2.47 7.80 -2.85
C THR A 99 3.04 7.80 -1.45
N ILE A 100 3.10 6.60 -0.86
CA ILE A 100 3.74 6.30 0.42
C ILE A 100 4.48 4.96 0.31
N HIS A 101 5.65 4.83 0.93
CA HIS A 101 6.42 3.59 0.97
C HIS A 101 6.32 2.94 2.35
N THR A 102 5.44 1.95 2.50
CA THR A 102 5.15 1.38 3.83
C THR A 102 5.93 0.13 4.20
N HIS A 103 6.75 -0.44 3.30
CA HIS A 103 7.58 -1.59 3.70
C HIS A 103 8.62 -1.15 4.74
N PRO A 104 8.65 -1.76 5.95
CA PRO A 104 9.55 -1.32 7.02
C PRO A 104 11.03 -1.53 6.70
N ILE A 105 11.38 -2.48 5.84
CA ILE A 105 12.77 -2.81 5.48
C ILE A 105 13.00 -2.42 4.02
N LYS A 106 14.00 -1.58 3.76
CA LYS A 106 14.36 -1.07 2.44
C LYS A 106 15.87 -1.12 2.22
N ARG A 107 16.32 -1.40 1.01
CA ARG A 107 17.71 -1.14 0.64
C ARG A 107 17.87 0.35 0.38
N GLU A 108 19.06 0.89 0.55
CA GLU A 108 19.33 2.30 0.26
C GLU A 108 18.95 2.69 -1.17
N ARG A 109 19.19 1.80 -2.14
CA ARG A 109 18.77 2.04 -3.53
C ARG A 109 17.26 2.18 -3.67
N ASP A 110 16.47 1.40 -2.93
CA ASP A 110 14.99 1.48 -2.99
C ASP A 110 14.49 2.80 -2.39
N ILE A 111 15.18 3.32 -1.36
CA ILE A 111 14.90 4.66 -0.80
C ILE A 111 15.21 5.73 -1.84
N ARG A 112 16.36 5.63 -2.51
CA ARG A 112 16.78 6.56 -3.56
C ARG A 112 15.82 6.56 -4.74
N ASP A 113 15.49 5.38 -5.26
CA ASP A 113 14.55 5.20 -6.36
C ASP A 113 13.17 5.81 -6.03
N ALA A 114 12.71 5.66 -4.78
CA ALA A 114 11.45 6.23 -4.32
C ALA A 114 11.52 7.76 -4.23
N LEU A 115 12.60 8.32 -3.68
CA LEU A 115 12.81 9.77 -3.62
C LEU A 115 12.95 10.38 -5.02
N ASP A 116 13.67 9.72 -5.94
CA ASP A 116 13.81 10.15 -7.34
C ASP A 116 12.47 10.10 -8.08
N PHE A 117 11.59 9.17 -7.73
CA PHE A 117 10.20 9.18 -8.21
C PHE A 117 9.41 10.35 -7.63
N GLY A 118 9.75 10.82 -6.42
CA GLY A 118 9.06 11.87 -5.66
C GLY A 118 8.21 11.36 -4.49
N CYS A 119 8.25 10.04 -4.18
CA CYS A 119 7.68 9.48 -2.97
C CYS A 119 8.54 9.92 -1.77
N LYS A 120 7.95 10.64 -0.82
CA LYS A 120 8.69 11.25 0.30
C LYS A 120 8.33 10.68 1.66
N ILE A 121 7.29 9.84 1.76
CA ILE A 121 6.82 9.30 3.04
C ILE A 121 7.21 7.83 3.14
N PHE A 122 7.91 7.48 4.21
CA PHE A 122 8.43 6.13 4.43
C PHE A 122 8.06 5.62 5.83
N VAL A 123 7.90 4.31 5.96
CA VAL A 123 7.71 3.64 7.25
C VAL A 123 9.03 3.02 7.70
N VAL A 124 9.38 3.22 8.98
CA VAL A 124 10.52 2.59 9.68
C VAL A 124 10.05 2.04 11.02
N ASP A 125 10.74 1.03 11.56
CA ASP A 125 10.38 0.40 12.82
C ASP A 125 11.57 0.03 13.71
N ASN A 126 12.80 0.36 13.30
CA ASN A 126 14.00 0.08 14.07
C ASN A 126 15.13 1.06 13.73
N ILE A 127 16.17 1.06 14.56
CA ILE A 127 17.28 2.00 14.46
C ILE A 127 18.16 1.77 13.22
N ASP A 128 18.36 0.53 12.80
CA ASP A 128 19.19 0.20 11.64
C ASP A 128 18.53 0.68 10.34
N GLU A 129 17.19 0.58 10.28
CA GLU A 129 16.43 1.11 9.15
C GLU A 129 16.42 2.64 9.16
N LEU A 130 16.24 3.25 10.34
CA LEU A 130 16.28 4.70 10.52
C LEU A 130 17.62 5.29 10.08
N ALA A 131 18.74 4.66 10.42
CA ALA A 131 20.08 5.12 10.09
C ALA A 131 20.32 5.29 8.58
N LYS A 132 19.65 4.50 7.74
CA LYS A 132 19.75 4.63 6.27
C LYS A 132 19.24 5.97 5.74
N PHE A 133 18.38 6.64 6.50
CA PHE A 133 17.79 7.93 6.10
C PHE A 133 18.68 9.13 6.45
N GLU A 134 19.78 8.96 7.22
CA GLU A 134 20.71 10.04 7.53
C GLU A 134 21.26 10.72 6.26
N ALA A 135 21.55 9.94 5.21
CA ALA A 135 22.04 10.46 3.93
C ALA A 135 21.00 11.30 3.15
N PHE A 136 19.72 11.21 3.52
CA PHE A 136 18.61 11.88 2.81
C PHE A 136 18.03 13.06 3.61
N GLY A 137 18.21 13.09 4.94
CA GLY A 137 17.77 14.18 5.80
C GLY A 137 16.30 14.53 5.58
N ALA A 138 16.01 15.84 5.45
CA ALA A 138 14.65 16.35 5.27
C ALA A 138 14.00 16.05 3.91
N GLN A 139 14.69 15.37 2.98
CA GLN A 139 14.07 14.90 1.74
C GLN A 139 13.06 13.79 2.01
N ALA A 140 13.28 12.98 3.05
CA ALA A 140 12.37 11.95 3.51
C ALA A 140 11.55 12.42 4.72
N ARG A 141 10.35 11.86 4.88
CA ARG A 141 9.45 12.03 6.03
C ARG A 141 9.07 10.66 6.53
N LEU A 142 9.14 10.44 7.84
CA LEU A 142 8.98 9.10 8.40
C LEU A 142 7.68 8.94 9.18
N LEU A 143 7.11 7.74 9.07
CA LEU A 143 6.14 7.19 10.02
C LEU A 143 6.82 6.08 10.81
N LEU A 144 6.77 6.14 12.14
CA LEU A 144 7.26 5.06 12.99
C LEU A 144 6.19 3.98 13.11
N ARG A 145 6.53 2.76 12.69
CA ARG A 145 5.62 1.63 12.83
C ARG A 145 5.74 1.03 14.22
N VAL A 146 4.64 1.08 14.95
CA VAL A 146 4.50 0.51 16.30
C VAL A 146 3.85 -0.86 16.18
N SER A 147 4.36 -1.82 16.95
CA SER A 147 3.79 -3.17 17.06
C SER A 147 2.47 -3.11 17.83
N PHE A 148 1.40 -3.59 17.18
CA PHE A 148 0.09 -3.77 17.79
C PHE A 148 -0.17 -5.26 18.01
N ARG A 149 -0.25 -5.70 19.29
CA ARG A 149 -0.49 -7.09 19.66
C ARG A 149 -1.97 -7.33 19.92
N GLY A 150 -2.71 -7.66 18.87
CA GLY A 150 -4.11 -8.08 19.01
C GLY A 150 -4.27 -9.56 19.30
N LYS A 151 -5.27 -9.94 20.12
CA LYS A 151 -5.64 -11.34 20.34
C LYS A 151 -6.67 -11.77 19.29
N GLY A 152 -6.49 -12.96 18.69
CA GLY A 152 -7.50 -13.57 17.81
C GLY A 152 -7.37 -13.24 16.31
N VAL A 153 -6.25 -12.71 15.84
CA VAL A 153 -5.96 -12.51 14.41
C VAL A 153 -5.56 -13.80 13.72
N VAL A 154 -5.95 -13.94 12.45
CA VAL A 154 -5.52 -15.07 11.61
C VAL A 154 -4.02 -15.00 11.32
N SER A 155 -3.49 -13.77 11.13
CA SER A 155 -2.05 -13.55 10.94
C SER A 155 -1.59 -12.36 11.78
N ASP A 156 -0.81 -12.68 12.83
CA ASP A 156 -0.20 -11.67 13.70
C ASP A 156 1.14 -11.20 13.11
N LEU A 157 1.15 -9.98 12.57
CA LEU A 157 2.34 -9.34 12.01
C LEU A 157 3.17 -8.57 13.05
N SER A 158 2.70 -8.45 14.31
CA SER A 158 3.42 -7.76 15.37
C SER A 158 4.72 -8.44 15.76
N ARG A 159 4.83 -9.75 15.48
CA ARG A 159 6.07 -10.53 15.70
C ARG A 159 7.10 -10.34 14.60
N LYS A 160 6.70 -9.77 13.46
CA LYS A 160 7.55 -9.59 12.27
C LYS A 160 8.01 -8.15 12.09
N PHE A 161 7.12 -7.19 12.36
CA PHE A 161 7.35 -5.77 12.12
C PHE A 161 6.76 -4.91 13.24
N GLY A 162 7.30 -3.72 13.36
CA GLY A 162 6.91 -2.70 14.32
C GLY A 162 7.79 -2.71 15.57
N CYS A 163 8.18 -1.54 16.03
CA CYS A 163 8.89 -1.39 17.29
C CYS A 163 7.94 -1.55 18.48
N GLU A 164 8.47 -1.95 19.61
CA GLU A 164 7.73 -1.89 20.87
C GLU A 164 7.41 -0.42 21.21
N PRO A 165 6.23 -0.12 21.82
CA PRO A 165 5.85 1.25 22.16
C PRO A 165 6.90 2.00 22.96
N GLY A 166 7.61 1.33 23.86
CA GLY A 166 8.68 1.91 24.67
C GLY A 166 9.91 2.35 23.88
N ALA A 167 10.09 1.88 22.65
CA ALA A 167 11.19 2.28 21.77
C ALA A 167 10.91 3.61 21.02
N VAL A 168 9.66 4.04 20.93
CA VAL A 168 9.25 5.23 20.17
C VAL A 168 10.02 6.50 20.61
N PRO A 169 10.16 6.84 21.92
CA PRO A 169 10.92 8.01 22.32
C PRO A 169 12.39 7.99 21.85
N TRP A 170 13.03 6.83 21.88
CA TRP A 170 14.40 6.67 21.42
C TRP A 170 14.52 6.88 19.91
N LEU A 171 13.64 6.28 19.13
CA LEU A 171 13.62 6.44 17.68
C LEU A 171 13.33 7.89 17.25
N LEU A 172 12.47 8.61 17.99
CA LEU A 172 12.20 10.03 17.77
C LEU A 172 13.46 10.88 18.03
N THR A 173 14.18 10.59 19.11
CA THR A 173 15.44 11.29 19.45
C THR A 173 16.49 11.07 18.37
N ASP A 174 16.67 9.83 17.90
CA ASP A 174 17.63 9.52 16.86
C ASP A 174 17.22 10.12 15.50
N ALA A 175 15.94 10.11 15.15
CA ALA A 175 15.45 10.76 13.94
C ALA A 175 15.74 12.27 13.94
N ALA A 176 15.52 12.92 15.07
CA ALA A 176 15.85 14.34 15.23
C ALA A 176 17.37 14.60 15.11
N ARG A 177 18.21 13.72 15.69
CA ARG A 177 19.67 13.81 15.63
C ARG A 177 20.20 13.75 14.19
N ILE A 178 19.61 12.87 13.34
CA ILE A 178 20.00 12.72 11.93
C ILE A 178 19.24 13.67 10.98
N GLY A 179 18.40 14.56 11.52
CA GLY A 179 17.70 15.58 10.73
C GLY A 179 16.56 15.07 9.85
N VAL A 180 15.97 13.92 10.19
CA VAL A 180 14.86 13.32 9.41
C VAL A 180 13.54 13.51 10.16
N PRO A 181 12.54 14.22 9.59
CA PRO A 181 11.29 14.50 10.29
C PRO A 181 10.42 13.25 10.41
N VAL A 182 9.97 12.96 11.63
CA VAL A 182 8.92 11.98 11.91
C VAL A 182 7.58 12.71 11.95
N ILE A 183 6.64 12.30 11.08
CA ILE A 183 5.36 12.99 10.87
C ILE A 183 4.16 12.25 11.48
N GLY A 184 4.37 11.06 12.03
CA GLY A 184 3.31 10.29 12.65
C GLY A 184 3.69 8.86 12.98
N LEU A 185 2.70 8.09 13.40
CA LEU A 185 2.82 6.68 13.72
C LEU A 185 2.12 5.83 12.65
N SER A 186 2.55 4.58 12.53
CA SER A 186 1.93 3.55 11.70
C SER A 186 1.75 2.29 12.53
N PHE A 187 0.73 1.51 12.24
CA PHE A 187 0.49 0.21 12.86
C PHE A 187 -0.23 -0.73 11.90
N HIS A 188 -0.30 -2.01 12.25
CA HIS A 188 -1.07 -3.01 11.52
C HIS A 188 -1.75 -3.92 12.54
N VAL A 189 -3.08 -3.95 12.53
CA VAL A 189 -3.88 -4.73 13.49
C VAL A 189 -3.85 -6.26 13.25
N GLY A 190 -3.36 -6.70 12.10
CA GLY A 190 -3.37 -8.10 11.66
C GLY A 190 -4.23 -8.30 10.40
N SER A 191 -4.07 -9.45 9.73
CA SER A 191 -4.84 -9.77 8.53
C SER A 191 -6.16 -10.45 8.87
N GLN A 192 -7.19 -10.15 8.08
CA GLN A 192 -8.54 -10.74 8.19
C GLN A 192 -9.14 -10.61 9.60
N TRP A 193 -9.00 -9.43 10.18
CA TRP A 193 -9.59 -9.15 11.48
C TRP A 193 -11.12 -9.10 11.37
N PRO A 194 -11.86 -9.89 12.16
CA PRO A 194 -13.30 -9.99 12.03
C PRO A 194 -14.07 -8.80 12.63
N ASP A 195 -13.42 -8.03 13.53
CA ASP A 195 -14.03 -6.92 14.25
C ASP A 195 -13.31 -5.59 13.98
N PRO A 196 -13.97 -4.59 13.39
CA PRO A 196 -13.36 -3.27 13.16
C PRO A 196 -12.94 -2.55 14.45
N ALA A 197 -13.47 -2.93 15.62
CA ALA A 197 -13.08 -2.37 16.91
C ALA A 197 -11.58 -2.51 17.22
N ALA A 198 -10.89 -3.46 16.58
CA ALA A 198 -9.44 -3.58 16.70
C ALA A 198 -8.67 -2.35 16.19
N HIS A 199 -9.18 -1.69 15.15
CA HIS A 199 -8.57 -0.45 14.65
C HIS A 199 -8.78 0.70 15.63
N VAL A 200 -9.93 0.76 16.28
CA VAL A 200 -10.22 1.76 17.32
C VAL A 200 -9.31 1.54 18.54
N ALA A 201 -9.08 0.28 18.93
CA ALA A 201 -8.22 -0.04 20.08
C ALA A 201 -6.73 0.22 19.80
N ALA A 202 -6.32 0.32 18.53
CA ALA A 202 -4.93 0.59 18.13
C ALA A 202 -4.59 2.09 18.07
N VAL A 203 -5.60 2.96 18.06
CA VAL A 203 -5.48 4.43 18.06
C VAL A 203 -5.56 4.98 19.47
#